data_8e9788fa8be0925b0be325ee141aa84c
#
_entry.id   8e9788fa8be0925b0be325ee141aa84c
#
_cell.length_a   1.000
_cell.length_b   1.000
_cell.length_c   1.000
_cell.angle_alpha   90.00
_cell.angle_beta   90.00
_cell.angle_gamma   90.00
#
_symmetry.space_group_name_H-M   'P 1'
#
loop_
_entity.id
_entity.type
_entity.pdbx_description
1 polymer ?
#
loop_
_entity_poly.entity_id
_entity_poly.type
_entity_poly.pdbx_seq_one_letter_code
_entity_poly.pdbx_strand_id
1 'polypeptide(L)'
;GEVMNRGVELALNTININGDGKDNFRWESGLTFYRNKNKIVHLFGKDANGKEANDTGNATTNGYETARALVIGESINAAWDLKMLGIFQSQAEIDNYVDANGNKIQPDAVPGDIKFLDYNGDGKISTDDRHCIGDMDPLFTINLSNTLSWKNFSLYFNFRWDAGNSSHFIGSDPFGNYHNTATTSGAQLKVAPWSENNPTNDHPRLGYVNTYSYYFWSQRQYLKLKDLSLSYTFDQPWVKKANIQKVRLYLSGTDLFTI
;
A
#
# COMPACT_ATOMS: atom_id res chain seq x y z
N GLY A 1 19.56 7.07 -17.89
CA GLY A 1 18.39 7.74 -17.36
C GLY A 1 18.70 8.62 -16.17
N GLU A 2 17.80 9.50 -15.86
CA GLU A 2 17.92 10.41 -14.73
C GLU A 2 16.62 10.39 -13.92
N VAL A 3 16.77 10.30 -12.59
CA VAL A 3 15.65 10.35 -11.64
C VAL A 3 15.90 11.47 -10.64
N MET A 4 14.94 12.34 -10.49
CA MET A 4 14.97 13.41 -9.49
C MET A 4 14.20 13.00 -8.25
N ASN A 5 14.78 13.23 -7.07
CA ASN A 5 14.13 13.06 -5.77
C ASN A 5 13.98 14.40 -5.07
N ARG A 6 12.81 14.66 -4.51
CA ARG A 6 12.54 15.83 -3.67
C ARG A 6 11.71 15.41 -2.47
N GLY A 7 12.12 15.86 -1.29
CA GLY A 7 11.44 15.46 -0.08
C GLY A 7 11.53 16.51 1.02
N VAL A 8 10.78 16.27 2.07
CA VAL A 8 10.79 17.01 3.32
C VAL A 8 10.91 16.01 4.46
N GLU A 9 11.80 16.29 5.37
CA GLU A 9 11.97 15.53 6.60
C GLU A 9 11.83 16.49 7.78
N LEU A 10 11.08 16.08 8.80
CA LEU A 10 10.91 16.80 10.05
C LEU A 10 11.15 15.83 11.20
N ALA A 11 12.01 16.24 12.13
CA ALA A 11 12.21 15.53 13.40
C ALA A 11 11.96 16.50 14.56
N LEU A 12 11.07 16.12 15.45
CA LEU A 12 10.72 16.86 16.65
C LEU A 12 10.89 15.94 17.87
N ASN A 13 11.71 16.37 18.83
CA ASN A 13 11.84 15.69 20.13
C ASN A 13 11.35 16.63 21.22
N THR A 14 10.50 16.14 22.08
CA THR A 14 9.89 16.91 23.16
C THR A 14 10.06 16.22 24.50
N ILE A 15 10.23 17.00 25.54
CA ILE A 15 10.08 16.58 26.92
C ILE A 15 8.72 17.13 27.37
N ASN A 16 7.70 16.26 27.38
CA ASN A 16 6.34 16.66 27.69
C ASN A 16 6.15 16.85 29.20
N ILE A 17 6.81 16.00 29.99
CA ILE A 17 6.88 16.09 31.46
C ILE A 17 8.32 15.87 31.88
N ASN A 18 8.92 16.90 32.50
CA ASN A 18 10.32 16.90 32.84
C ASN A 18 10.56 16.47 34.30
N GLY A 19 10.12 15.27 34.67
CA GLY A 19 10.51 14.63 35.89
C GLY A 19 11.89 13.94 35.80
N ASP A 20 12.45 13.54 36.93
CA ASP A 20 13.71 12.80 36.98
C ASP A 20 13.59 11.31 36.67
N GLY A 21 12.37 10.84 36.45
CA GLY A 21 12.05 9.44 36.17
C GLY A 21 12.11 8.52 37.38
N LYS A 22 12.58 9.04 38.55
CA LYS A 22 12.65 8.31 39.80
C LYS A 22 11.44 8.62 40.69
N ASP A 23 11.43 9.80 41.30
CA ASP A 23 10.34 10.20 42.19
C ASP A 23 9.23 10.89 41.40
N ASN A 24 9.57 11.57 40.32
CA ASN A 24 8.67 12.28 39.44
C ASN A 24 8.57 11.59 38.08
N PHE A 25 7.37 11.56 37.52
CA PHE A 25 7.10 11.00 36.22
C PHE A 25 7.81 11.81 35.11
N ARG A 26 8.44 11.11 34.16
CA ARG A 26 9.05 11.71 32.97
C ARG A 26 8.40 11.15 31.71
N TRP A 27 8.04 12.04 30.79
CA TRP A 27 7.50 11.67 29.49
C TRP A 27 8.22 12.43 28.38
N GLU A 28 8.78 11.68 27.46
CA GLU A 28 9.46 12.17 26.26
C GLU A 28 8.77 11.61 25.01
N SER A 29 8.67 12.43 23.96
CA SER A 29 8.13 12.02 22.67
C SER A 29 9.06 12.42 21.55
N GLY A 30 9.16 11.56 20.55
CA GLY A 30 9.82 11.83 19.29
C GLY A 30 8.84 11.66 18.13
N LEU A 31 8.71 12.68 17.30
CA LEU A 31 7.94 12.65 16.07
C LEU A 31 8.89 12.78 14.90
N THR A 32 8.82 11.87 13.94
CA THR A 32 9.46 12.05 12.64
C THR A 32 8.41 11.99 11.54
N PHE A 33 8.49 12.94 10.65
CA PHE A 33 7.69 12.99 9.42
C PHE A 33 8.65 12.94 8.24
N TYR A 34 8.33 12.11 7.26
CA TYR A 34 9.11 11.96 6.06
C TYR A 34 8.19 11.87 4.86
N ARG A 35 8.48 12.66 3.85
CA ARG A 35 7.85 12.61 2.54
C ARG A 35 8.90 12.75 1.46
N ASN A 36 8.97 11.82 0.54
CA ASN A 36 9.79 11.90 -0.65
C ASN A 36 8.91 11.72 -1.89
N LYS A 37 9.22 12.44 -2.95
CA LYS A 37 8.63 12.25 -4.26
C LYS A 37 9.76 12.11 -5.26
N ASN A 38 9.78 10.98 -5.96
CA ASN A 38 10.69 10.77 -7.06
C ASN A 38 9.99 11.02 -8.40
N LYS A 39 10.77 11.32 -9.43
CA LYS A 39 10.28 11.60 -10.78
C LYS A 39 11.34 11.22 -11.80
N ILE A 40 10.97 10.45 -12.79
CA ILE A 40 11.81 10.18 -13.95
C ILE A 40 11.92 11.47 -14.78
N VAL A 41 13.14 11.92 -15.02
CA VAL A 41 13.44 13.13 -15.81
C VAL A 41 13.85 12.74 -17.22
N HIS A 42 14.73 11.73 -17.35
CA HIS A 42 15.26 11.26 -18.63
C HIS A 42 15.31 9.73 -18.68
N LEU A 43 15.00 9.16 -19.84
CA LEU A 43 15.17 7.77 -20.19
C LEU A 43 16.16 7.60 -21.34
N PHE A 44 16.76 6.41 -21.48
CA PHE A 44 17.72 6.13 -22.57
C PHE A 44 17.06 5.77 -23.89
N GLY A 45 15.80 5.32 -23.86
CA GLY A 45 15.06 4.95 -25.06
C GLY A 45 14.72 6.18 -25.91
N LYS A 46 14.73 5.98 -27.25
CA LYS A 46 14.25 6.99 -28.21
C LYS A 46 13.18 6.37 -29.09
N ASP A 47 12.17 7.16 -29.40
CA ASP A 47 11.15 6.82 -30.37
C ASP A 47 11.68 6.94 -31.82
N ALA A 48 10.83 6.63 -32.78
CA ALA A 48 11.16 6.74 -34.24
C ALA A 48 11.55 8.16 -34.66
N ASN A 49 11.19 9.18 -33.90
CA ASN A 49 11.52 10.60 -34.16
C ASN A 49 12.78 11.06 -33.38
N GLY A 50 13.47 10.15 -32.68
CA GLY A 50 14.66 10.46 -31.89
C GLY A 50 14.38 11.15 -30.56
N LYS A 51 13.11 11.28 -30.14
CA LYS A 51 12.69 11.82 -28.86
C LYS A 51 12.74 10.72 -27.80
N GLU A 52 13.04 11.08 -26.56
CA GLU A 52 12.99 10.15 -25.43
C GLU A 52 11.61 9.49 -25.34
N ALA A 53 11.59 8.17 -25.30
CA ALA A 53 10.37 7.37 -25.25
C ALA A 53 10.14 6.80 -23.88
N ASN A 54 8.89 6.79 -23.43
CA ASN A 54 8.47 6.05 -22.25
C ASN A 54 8.63 4.55 -22.50
N ASP A 55 9.07 3.84 -21.48
CA ASP A 55 9.09 2.38 -21.47
C ASP A 55 7.80 1.88 -20.81
N THR A 56 6.76 1.82 -21.61
CA THR A 56 5.45 1.24 -21.22
C THR A 56 5.32 -0.19 -21.74
N GLY A 57 6.43 -0.75 -22.24
CA GLY A 57 6.44 -2.04 -22.88
C GLY A 57 5.90 -3.13 -21.97
N ASN A 58 5.07 -3.98 -22.56
CA ASN A 58 4.71 -5.28 -22.01
C ASN A 58 5.99 -6.12 -21.95
N ALA A 59 6.80 -5.89 -20.95
CA ALA A 59 7.94 -6.74 -20.66
C ALA A 59 7.40 -8.06 -20.11
N THR A 60 7.00 -8.94 -21.01
CA THR A 60 6.78 -10.35 -20.72
C THR A 60 8.12 -10.99 -20.45
N THR A 61 8.64 -10.81 -19.26
CA THR A 61 9.77 -11.60 -18.79
C THR A 61 9.18 -12.85 -18.14
N ASN A 62 9.40 -14.00 -18.79
CA ASN A 62 8.92 -15.32 -18.35
C ASN A 62 7.38 -15.46 -18.24
N GLY A 63 6.62 -14.81 -19.12
CA GLY A 63 5.15 -14.90 -19.13
C GLY A 63 4.45 -14.05 -18.06
N TYR A 64 5.18 -13.23 -17.32
CA TYR A 64 4.63 -12.25 -16.40
C TYR A 64 4.72 -10.86 -17.01
N GLU A 65 3.58 -10.22 -17.18
CA GLU A 65 3.54 -8.78 -17.48
C GLU A 65 4.00 -8.02 -16.24
N THR A 66 4.79 -6.97 -16.45
CA THR A 66 5.19 -6.10 -15.34
C THR A 66 4.17 -4.98 -15.20
N ALA A 67 3.59 -4.82 -14.02
CA ALA A 67 2.75 -3.67 -13.66
C ALA A 67 3.57 -2.36 -13.52
N ARG A 68 4.80 -2.34 -14.00
CA ARG A 68 5.71 -1.20 -13.96
C ARG A 68 5.93 -0.67 -15.35
N ALA A 69 5.73 0.63 -15.50
CA ALA A 69 6.16 1.38 -16.66
C ALA A 69 7.13 2.48 -16.24
N LEU A 70 8.14 2.72 -17.06
CA LEU A 70 9.03 3.86 -16.87
C LEU A 70 8.51 5.00 -17.75
N VAL A 71 7.89 5.98 -17.13
CA VAL A 71 7.25 7.12 -17.80
C VAL A 71 7.90 8.41 -17.33
N ILE A 72 8.36 9.21 -18.31
CA ILE A 72 8.92 10.54 -18.02
C ILE A 72 7.85 11.39 -17.36
N GLY A 73 8.19 11.93 -16.20
CA GLY A 73 7.27 12.72 -15.41
C GLY A 73 6.63 11.98 -14.24
N GLU A 74 6.61 10.65 -14.26
CA GLU A 74 6.06 9.81 -13.21
C GLU A 74 7.14 9.26 -12.27
N SER A 75 6.70 8.65 -11.17
CA SER A 75 7.58 7.95 -10.22
C SER A 75 8.19 6.71 -10.89
N ILE A 76 9.42 6.36 -10.50
CA ILE A 76 10.03 5.07 -10.89
C ILE A 76 9.25 3.88 -10.32
N ASN A 77 8.47 4.10 -9.26
CA ASN A 77 7.59 3.13 -8.62
C ASN A 77 6.10 3.41 -8.92
N ALA A 78 5.80 4.09 -10.05
CA ALA A 78 4.42 4.32 -10.45
C ALA A 78 3.68 2.99 -10.67
N ALA A 79 2.47 2.90 -10.14
CA ALA A 79 1.52 1.85 -10.47
C ALA A 79 0.90 2.18 -11.83
N TRP A 80 1.25 1.39 -12.84
CA TRP A 80 0.82 1.61 -14.23
C TRP A 80 -0.14 0.51 -14.65
N ASP A 81 -1.43 0.84 -14.76
CA ASP A 81 -2.44 -0.13 -15.14
C ASP A 81 -3.75 0.56 -15.54
N LEU A 82 -4.77 -0.25 -15.86
CA LEU A 82 -6.14 0.19 -16.00
C LEU A 82 -6.67 0.70 -14.64
N LYS A 83 -7.47 1.74 -14.66
CA LYS A 83 -8.13 2.25 -13.47
C LYS A 83 -9.48 1.60 -13.28
N MET A 84 -9.63 0.85 -12.20
CA MET A 84 -10.91 0.33 -11.75
C MET A 84 -11.79 1.49 -11.25
N LEU A 85 -13.04 1.57 -11.73
CA LEU A 85 -14.08 2.52 -11.27
C LEU A 85 -15.02 1.90 -10.25
N GLY A 86 -14.97 0.59 -10.09
CA GLY A 86 -15.85 -0.19 -9.24
C GLY A 86 -16.25 -1.50 -9.91
N ILE A 87 -17.37 -2.04 -9.46
CA ILE A 87 -17.97 -3.26 -9.99
C ILE A 87 -19.36 -2.92 -10.52
N PHE A 88 -19.71 -3.38 -11.71
CA PHE A 88 -21.06 -3.20 -12.24
C PHE A 88 -22.09 -3.85 -11.31
N GLN A 89 -23.01 -3.04 -10.79
CA GLN A 89 -24.03 -3.51 -9.85
C GLN A 89 -25.29 -4.02 -10.55
N SER A 90 -25.52 -3.64 -11.81
CA SER A 90 -26.71 -4.03 -12.57
C SER A 90 -26.47 -3.99 -14.07
N GLN A 91 -27.36 -4.67 -14.81
CA GLN A 91 -27.37 -4.58 -16.29
C GLN A 91 -27.63 -3.15 -16.78
N ALA A 92 -28.47 -2.40 -16.08
CA ALA A 92 -28.74 -1.00 -16.45
C ALA A 92 -27.49 -0.11 -16.35
N GLU A 93 -26.60 -0.38 -15.39
CA GLU A 93 -25.32 0.34 -15.30
C GLU A 93 -24.41 0.04 -16.47
N ILE A 94 -24.35 -1.22 -16.94
CA ILE A 94 -23.60 -1.62 -18.13
C ILE A 94 -24.18 -0.97 -19.37
N ASP A 95 -25.50 -0.99 -19.52
CA ASP A 95 -26.20 -0.42 -20.67
C ASP A 95 -26.03 1.09 -20.78
N ASN A 96 -25.83 1.78 -19.65
CA ASN A 96 -25.57 3.22 -19.58
C ASN A 96 -24.08 3.58 -19.61
N TYR A 97 -23.18 2.60 -19.57
CA TYR A 97 -21.75 2.85 -19.68
C TYR A 97 -21.34 2.90 -21.16
N VAL A 98 -21.54 4.05 -21.76
CA VAL A 98 -21.41 4.28 -23.20
C VAL A 98 -20.43 5.42 -23.51
N ASP A 99 -19.87 5.36 -24.72
CA ASP A 99 -19.08 6.44 -25.31
C ASP A 99 -19.95 7.63 -25.76
N ALA A 100 -19.32 8.66 -26.32
CA ALA A 100 -20.01 9.84 -26.84
C ALA A 100 -21.00 9.54 -28.01
N ASN A 101 -20.86 8.39 -28.65
CA ASN A 101 -21.72 7.96 -29.77
C ASN A 101 -22.84 7.01 -29.31
N GLY A 102 -22.90 6.68 -28.02
CA GLY A 102 -23.87 5.76 -27.45
C GLY A 102 -23.48 4.27 -27.55
N ASN A 103 -22.26 3.94 -27.95
CA ASN A 103 -21.78 2.56 -27.98
C ASN A 103 -21.29 2.14 -26.57
N LYS A 104 -21.59 0.90 -26.19
CA LYS A 104 -21.13 0.35 -24.91
C LYS A 104 -19.61 0.22 -24.89
N ILE A 105 -18.97 0.75 -23.83
CA ILE A 105 -17.52 0.69 -23.64
C ILE A 105 -17.07 -0.72 -23.23
N GLN A 106 -17.86 -1.43 -22.43
CA GLN A 106 -17.63 -2.83 -22.05
C GLN A 106 -18.85 -3.69 -22.40
N PRO A 107 -19.06 -4.02 -23.70
CA PRO A 107 -20.28 -4.66 -24.16
C PRO A 107 -20.48 -6.09 -23.63
N ASP A 108 -19.39 -6.80 -23.34
CA ASP A 108 -19.41 -8.20 -22.90
C ASP A 108 -19.47 -8.33 -21.36
N ALA A 109 -19.49 -7.20 -20.63
CA ALA A 109 -19.58 -7.21 -19.18
C ALA A 109 -20.95 -7.70 -18.71
N VAL A 110 -20.97 -8.32 -17.54
CA VAL A 110 -22.20 -8.69 -16.82
C VAL A 110 -22.16 -8.13 -15.39
N PRO A 111 -23.30 -8.01 -14.69
CA PRO A 111 -23.29 -7.58 -13.29
C PRO A 111 -22.33 -8.39 -12.45
N GLY A 112 -21.51 -7.68 -11.65
CA GLY A 112 -20.43 -8.27 -10.87
C GLY A 112 -19.05 -8.23 -11.52
N ASP A 113 -18.94 -7.82 -12.80
CA ASP A 113 -17.66 -7.62 -13.46
C ASP A 113 -17.05 -6.26 -13.09
N ILE A 114 -15.72 -6.16 -13.19
CA ILE A 114 -15.00 -4.91 -12.95
C ILE A 114 -15.30 -3.90 -14.05
N LYS A 115 -15.63 -2.68 -13.64
CA LYS A 115 -15.79 -1.52 -14.52
C LYS A 115 -14.48 -0.75 -14.57
N PHE A 116 -13.93 -0.56 -15.76
CA PHE A 116 -12.69 0.16 -16.00
C PHE A 116 -12.95 1.55 -16.58
N LEU A 117 -12.00 2.45 -16.41
CA LEU A 117 -12.00 3.77 -17.03
C LEU A 117 -11.49 3.66 -18.48
N ASP A 118 -12.29 4.11 -19.44
CA ASP A 118 -11.84 4.48 -20.77
C ASP A 118 -11.04 5.79 -20.64
N TYR A 119 -9.72 5.65 -20.51
CA TYR A 119 -8.85 6.79 -20.21
C TYR A 119 -8.54 7.63 -21.44
N ASN A 120 -8.37 6.98 -22.59
CA ASN A 120 -8.06 7.66 -23.85
C ASN A 120 -9.32 8.15 -24.58
N GLY A 121 -10.53 7.71 -24.17
CA GLY A 121 -11.81 8.13 -24.74
C GLY A 121 -12.13 7.52 -26.10
N ASP A 122 -11.55 6.36 -26.43
CA ASP A 122 -11.77 5.70 -27.73
C ASP A 122 -13.00 4.77 -27.78
N GLY A 123 -13.73 4.68 -26.65
CA GLY A 123 -14.99 3.93 -26.53
C GLY A 123 -14.83 2.44 -26.27
N LYS A 124 -13.65 1.98 -25.90
CA LYS A 124 -13.38 0.58 -25.54
C LYS A 124 -12.29 0.51 -24.46
N ILE A 125 -12.22 -0.58 -23.72
CA ILE A 125 -11.15 -0.84 -22.77
C ILE A 125 -10.04 -1.65 -23.43
N SER A 126 -8.82 -1.13 -23.39
CA SER A 126 -7.63 -1.76 -23.97
C SER A 126 -6.37 -1.47 -23.14
N THR A 127 -5.22 -1.96 -23.61
CA THR A 127 -3.92 -1.61 -23.00
C THR A 127 -3.56 -0.13 -23.12
N ASP A 128 -4.20 0.57 -24.07
CA ASP A 128 -3.97 2.00 -24.33
C ASP A 128 -4.62 2.89 -23.27
N ASP A 129 -5.51 2.34 -22.43
CA ASP A 129 -6.11 3.00 -21.28
C ASP A 129 -5.25 2.91 -20.02
N ARG A 130 -4.14 2.16 -20.07
CA ARG A 130 -3.22 2.08 -18.94
C ARG A 130 -2.54 3.43 -18.71
N HIS A 131 -2.55 3.88 -17.49
CA HIS A 131 -1.92 5.13 -17.04
C HIS A 131 -1.43 5.00 -15.59
N CYS A 132 -0.79 6.05 -15.07
CA CYS A 132 -0.40 6.09 -13.67
C CYS A 132 -1.63 6.17 -12.78
N ILE A 133 -1.96 5.05 -12.11
CA ILE A 133 -3.10 4.94 -11.20
C ILE A 133 -2.72 5.17 -9.73
N GLY A 134 -1.43 5.32 -9.44
CA GLY A 134 -0.91 5.56 -8.09
C GLY A 134 0.60 5.40 -8.01
N ASP A 135 1.12 5.40 -6.80
CA ASP A 135 2.53 5.20 -6.51
C ASP A 135 2.67 4.06 -5.47
N MET A 136 3.65 3.19 -5.66
CA MET A 136 3.96 2.13 -4.70
C MET A 136 4.76 2.65 -3.49
N ASP A 137 5.33 3.84 -3.60
CA ASP A 137 5.96 4.51 -2.46
C ASP A 137 4.90 5.18 -1.58
N PRO A 138 5.11 5.25 -0.25
CA PRO A 138 4.22 5.99 0.62
C PRO A 138 4.16 7.47 0.25
N LEU A 139 2.97 8.07 0.32
CA LEU A 139 2.80 9.51 0.20
C LEU A 139 3.56 10.25 1.31
N PHE A 140 3.52 9.69 2.51
CA PHE A 140 4.34 10.10 3.64
C PHE A 140 4.44 8.96 4.67
N THR A 141 5.45 9.05 5.53
CA THR A 141 5.63 8.19 6.70
C THR A 141 5.71 9.06 7.95
N ILE A 142 5.00 8.66 9.00
CA ILE A 142 5.10 9.25 10.33
C ILE A 142 5.55 8.17 11.31
N ASN A 143 6.54 8.49 12.16
CA ASN A 143 6.85 7.70 13.34
C ASN A 143 6.62 8.55 14.58
N LEU A 144 5.95 7.98 15.56
CA LEU A 144 5.69 8.60 16.86
C LEU A 144 6.20 7.66 17.96
N SER A 145 7.33 8.01 18.55
CA SER A 145 7.90 7.30 19.68
C SER A 145 7.59 8.01 20.99
N ASN A 146 7.41 7.24 22.06
CA ASN A 146 7.20 7.74 23.41
C ASN A 146 8.03 6.94 24.41
N THR A 147 8.61 7.63 25.36
CA THR A 147 9.27 7.04 26.52
C THR A 147 8.64 7.60 27.78
N LEU A 148 8.10 6.71 28.59
CA LEU A 148 7.50 7.03 29.87
C LEU A 148 8.36 6.40 30.95
N SER A 149 8.81 7.18 31.93
CA SER A 149 9.65 6.69 33.01
C SER A 149 9.08 7.12 34.39
N TRP A 150 8.95 6.17 35.28
CA TRP A 150 8.50 6.42 36.64
C TRP A 150 9.09 5.39 37.59
N LYS A 151 9.78 5.88 38.60
CA LYS A 151 10.53 5.05 39.56
C LYS A 151 11.50 4.13 38.76
N ASN A 152 11.35 2.84 38.96
CA ASN A 152 12.21 1.84 38.30
C ASN A 152 11.63 1.31 36.98
N PHE A 153 10.44 1.78 36.60
CA PHE A 153 9.79 1.38 35.35
C PHE A 153 10.14 2.33 34.21
N SER A 154 10.29 1.75 33.00
CA SER A 154 10.35 2.52 31.77
C SER A 154 9.56 1.77 30.69
N LEU A 155 8.62 2.49 30.07
CA LEU A 155 7.82 2.03 28.95
C LEU A 155 8.22 2.82 27.71
N TYR A 156 8.59 2.11 26.67
CA TYR A 156 8.84 2.67 25.35
C TYR A 156 7.84 2.07 24.35
N PHE A 157 7.28 2.90 23.47
CA PHE A 157 6.51 2.44 22.33
C PHE A 157 6.70 3.35 21.12
N ASN A 158 6.61 2.76 19.93
CA ASN A 158 6.77 3.43 18.66
C ASN A 158 5.67 3.01 17.70
N PHE A 159 4.90 3.99 17.22
CA PHE A 159 3.94 3.82 16.14
C PHE A 159 4.54 4.30 14.83
N ARG A 160 4.28 3.54 13.77
CA ARG A 160 4.60 3.93 12.40
C ARG A 160 3.32 3.97 11.57
N TRP A 161 3.13 5.06 10.85
CA TRP A 161 2.07 5.20 9.87
C TRP A 161 2.65 5.46 8.49
N ASP A 162 2.39 4.55 7.53
CA ASP A 162 2.67 4.74 6.12
C ASP A 162 1.33 4.97 5.40
N ALA A 163 1.22 6.06 4.66
CA ALA A 163 -0.02 6.48 4.05
C ALA A 163 0.08 6.62 2.53
N GLY A 164 -1.01 6.33 1.84
CA GLY A 164 -1.24 6.72 0.45
C GLY A 164 -0.42 5.99 -0.59
N ASN A 165 0.05 4.76 -0.34
CA ASN A 165 0.72 3.94 -1.34
C ASN A 165 -0.22 2.89 -1.95
N SER A 166 0.08 2.51 -3.18
CA SER A 166 -0.62 1.45 -3.89
C SER A 166 0.18 0.15 -3.85
N SER A 167 -0.52 -0.96 -3.80
CA SER A 167 0.07 -2.29 -3.88
C SER A 167 -0.80 -3.19 -4.75
N HIS A 168 -0.19 -4.11 -5.46
CA HIS A 168 -0.89 -5.14 -6.22
C HIS A 168 -0.58 -6.52 -5.64
N PHE A 169 -1.44 -7.47 -5.92
CA PHE A 169 -1.19 -8.86 -5.58
C PHE A 169 -0.18 -9.44 -6.57
N ILE A 170 0.99 -9.84 -6.06
CA ILE A 170 2.04 -10.44 -6.88
C ILE A 170 1.64 -11.87 -7.24
N GLY A 171 1.61 -12.17 -8.53
CA GLY A 171 1.72 -13.53 -9.07
C GLY A 171 0.44 -14.31 -9.25
N SER A 172 -0.71 -13.84 -8.85
CA SER A 172 -1.98 -14.43 -9.25
C SER A 172 -3.12 -13.44 -9.05
N ASP A 173 -4.00 -13.40 -10.01
CA ASP A 173 -5.36 -12.99 -9.78
C ASP A 173 -5.90 -13.87 -8.65
N PRO A 174 -6.12 -13.34 -7.43
CA PRO A 174 -6.65 -14.15 -6.34
C PRO A 174 -8.05 -14.69 -6.66
N PHE A 175 -8.67 -14.18 -7.74
CA PHE A 175 -9.99 -14.58 -8.21
C PHE A 175 -9.90 -15.38 -9.51
N GLY A 176 -8.95 -15.16 -10.40
CA GLY A 176 -8.82 -15.89 -11.67
C GLY A 176 -8.57 -17.38 -11.47
N ASN A 177 -7.76 -17.75 -10.49
CA ASN A 177 -7.51 -19.15 -10.16
C ASN A 177 -8.66 -19.80 -9.38
N TYR A 178 -9.49 -19.04 -8.70
CA TYR A 178 -10.66 -19.56 -7.98
C TYR A 178 -11.85 -19.81 -8.90
N HIS A 179 -11.86 -19.18 -10.05
CA HIS A 179 -12.98 -19.24 -10.96
C HIS A 179 -12.91 -20.37 -11.95
N ASN A 180 -11.73 -20.85 -12.23
CA ASN A 180 -11.51 -21.71 -13.37
C ASN A 180 -11.33 -23.18 -12.97
N THR A 181 -11.49 -23.54 -11.69
CA THR A 181 -11.15 -24.90 -11.33
C THR A 181 -12.11 -25.50 -10.32
N ALA A 182 -12.90 -26.42 -10.84
CA ALA A 182 -13.34 -27.60 -10.11
C ALA A 182 -12.20 -28.33 -9.36
N THR A 183 -10.96 -27.85 -9.44
CA THR A 183 -9.74 -28.48 -8.91
C THR A 183 -9.13 -27.75 -7.70
N THR A 184 -9.52 -26.52 -7.38
CA THR A 184 -9.12 -25.84 -6.15
C THR A 184 -10.14 -26.07 -5.04
N SER A 185 -10.39 -27.32 -4.75
CA SER A 185 -11.16 -27.70 -3.58
C SER A 185 -10.34 -27.42 -2.33
N GLY A 186 -10.68 -26.40 -1.55
CA GLY A 186 -10.17 -26.22 -0.19
C GLY A 186 -9.72 -24.83 0.20
N ALA A 187 -9.52 -23.90 -0.71
CA ALA A 187 -9.29 -22.52 -0.30
C ALA A 187 -10.62 -21.83 0.00
N GLN A 188 -10.89 -21.60 1.26
CA GLN A 188 -12.00 -20.75 1.66
C GLN A 188 -11.60 -19.28 1.41
N LEU A 189 -12.32 -18.62 0.50
CA LEU A 189 -12.25 -17.18 0.38
C LEU A 189 -12.71 -16.56 1.71
N LYS A 190 -11.83 -15.82 2.37
CA LYS A 190 -12.19 -15.00 3.53
C LYS A 190 -12.92 -13.71 3.14
N VAL A 191 -13.26 -13.56 1.88
CA VAL A 191 -13.88 -12.38 1.29
C VAL A 191 -15.21 -12.79 0.66
N ALA A 192 -16.22 -11.93 0.75
CA ALA A 192 -17.49 -12.11 0.10
C ALA A 192 -17.46 -11.46 -1.29
N PRO A 193 -17.42 -12.24 -2.39
CA PRO A 193 -17.47 -11.69 -3.73
C PRO A 193 -18.83 -11.03 -3.99
N TRP A 194 -18.87 -10.21 -5.03
CA TRP A 194 -20.10 -9.61 -5.47
C TRP A 194 -21.17 -10.67 -5.81
N SER A 195 -22.38 -10.42 -5.39
CA SER A 195 -23.60 -11.13 -5.80
C SER A 195 -24.78 -10.17 -5.66
N GLU A 196 -25.93 -10.52 -6.22
CA GLU A 196 -27.16 -9.70 -6.07
C GLU A 196 -27.53 -9.49 -4.60
N ASN A 197 -27.23 -10.47 -3.74
CA ASN A 197 -27.48 -10.38 -2.29
C ASN A 197 -26.33 -9.76 -1.49
N ASN A 198 -25.19 -9.52 -2.13
CA ASN A 198 -24.00 -8.92 -1.52
C ASN A 198 -23.36 -7.91 -2.50
N PRO A 199 -24.02 -6.79 -2.78
CA PRO A 199 -23.43 -5.75 -3.64
C PRO A 199 -22.19 -5.16 -2.95
N THR A 200 -21.05 -5.23 -3.64
CA THR A 200 -19.76 -4.72 -3.16
C THR A 200 -18.96 -4.18 -4.34
N ASN A 201 -18.03 -3.26 -4.06
CA ASN A 201 -17.02 -2.80 -5.01
C ASN A 201 -15.62 -3.38 -4.72
N ASP A 202 -15.51 -4.27 -3.73
CA ASP A 202 -14.19 -4.77 -3.30
C ASP A 202 -13.73 -5.97 -4.12
N HIS A 203 -14.69 -6.88 -4.47
CA HIS A 203 -14.38 -8.15 -5.11
C HIS A 203 -15.39 -8.47 -6.20
N PRO A 204 -14.95 -8.80 -7.43
CA PRO A 204 -15.86 -9.15 -8.52
C PRO A 204 -16.64 -10.42 -8.22
N ARG A 205 -17.64 -10.71 -9.05
CA ARG A 205 -18.45 -11.93 -8.96
C ARG A 205 -17.59 -13.19 -9.09
N LEU A 206 -18.09 -14.28 -8.55
CA LEU A 206 -17.55 -15.62 -8.87
C LEU A 206 -17.66 -15.88 -10.38
N GLY A 207 -16.60 -16.41 -10.98
CA GLY A 207 -16.56 -16.65 -12.44
C GLY A 207 -16.16 -15.43 -13.26
N TYR A 208 -15.78 -14.30 -12.64
CA TYR A 208 -15.16 -13.19 -13.36
C TYR A 208 -13.86 -13.66 -14.06
N VAL A 209 -13.72 -13.35 -15.33
CA VAL A 209 -12.49 -13.63 -16.09
C VAL A 209 -11.76 -12.32 -16.31
N ASN A 210 -10.52 -12.25 -15.87
CA ASN A 210 -9.68 -11.06 -16.00
C ASN A 210 -9.09 -10.97 -17.41
N THR A 211 -9.93 -10.59 -18.40
CA THR A 211 -9.55 -10.50 -19.81
C THR A 211 -8.59 -9.35 -20.13
N TYR A 212 -8.51 -8.37 -19.24
CA TYR A 212 -7.71 -7.16 -19.43
C TYR A 212 -6.33 -7.22 -18.78
N SER A 213 -5.94 -8.34 -18.17
CA SER A 213 -4.69 -8.50 -17.42
C SER A 213 -4.49 -7.43 -16.36
N TYR A 214 -5.57 -7.09 -15.63
CA TYR A 214 -5.56 -6.14 -14.53
C TYR A 214 -4.98 -6.78 -13.26
N TYR A 215 -4.17 -6.02 -12.50
CA TYR A 215 -3.38 -6.56 -11.38
C TYR A 215 -4.05 -6.50 -10.01
N PHE A 216 -5.32 -6.13 -9.90
CA PHE A 216 -6.04 -6.03 -8.63
C PHE A 216 -5.35 -5.14 -7.60
N TRP A 217 -5.19 -3.88 -7.96
CA TRP A 217 -4.57 -2.88 -7.11
C TRP A 217 -5.40 -2.54 -5.89
N SER A 218 -4.73 -2.38 -4.74
CA SER A 218 -5.32 -1.88 -3.50
C SER A 218 -4.44 -0.80 -2.91
N GLN A 219 -5.03 0.08 -2.10
CA GLN A 219 -4.26 0.99 -1.27
C GLN A 219 -3.62 0.19 -0.13
N ARG A 220 -2.33 0.38 0.04
CA ARG A 220 -1.57 -0.15 1.15
C ARG A 220 -1.17 0.96 2.09
N GLN A 221 -2.09 1.35 2.94
CA GLN A 221 -1.83 2.25 4.05
C GLN A 221 -2.01 1.47 5.36
N TYR A 222 -1.19 1.76 6.34
CA TYR A 222 -1.28 1.07 7.62
C TYR A 222 -0.72 1.90 8.76
N LEU A 223 -1.30 1.68 9.94
CA LEU A 223 -0.76 2.08 11.23
C LEU A 223 -0.24 0.83 11.95
N LYS A 224 1.02 0.86 12.37
CA LYS A 224 1.69 -0.27 13.01
C LYS A 224 2.23 0.13 14.38
N LEU A 225 1.97 -0.69 15.41
CA LEU A 225 2.77 -0.65 16.65
C LEU A 225 4.06 -1.41 16.38
N LYS A 226 5.09 -0.63 16.02
CA LYS A 226 6.35 -1.17 15.55
C LYS A 226 7.19 -1.72 16.68
N ASP A 227 7.27 -1.00 17.78
CA ASP A 227 8.07 -1.37 18.94
C ASP A 227 7.30 -1.12 20.22
N LEU A 228 7.39 -2.04 21.17
CA LEU A 228 6.94 -1.90 22.53
C LEU A 228 7.98 -2.53 23.45
N SER A 229 8.39 -1.82 24.49
CA SER A 229 9.31 -2.34 25.49
C SER A 229 8.94 -1.84 26.87
N LEU A 230 8.71 -2.76 27.79
CA LEU A 230 8.55 -2.48 29.21
C LEU A 230 9.78 -2.99 29.95
N SER A 231 10.37 -2.14 30.78
CA SER A 231 11.53 -2.52 31.57
C SER A 231 11.40 -2.09 33.03
N TYR A 232 12.04 -2.87 33.88
CA TYR A 232 12.20 -2.59 35.32
C TYR A 232 13.67 -2.70 35.71
N THR A 233 14.17 -1.68 36.43
CA THR A 233 15.54 -1.63 36.90
C THR A 233 15.60 -1.88 38.41
N PHE A 234 16.29 -2.92 38.82
CA PHE A 234 16.56 -3.26 40.20
C PHE A 234 17.86 -2.55 40.62
N ASP A 235 17.79 -1.61 41.50
CA ASP A 235 18.93 -0.87 42.08
C ASP A 235 18.91 -0.89 43.65
N GLN A 236 18.06 -1.75 44.22
CA GLN A 236 17.85 -1.90 45.63
C GLN A 236 19.11 -2.41 46.38
N PRO A 237 19.18 -2.24 47.68
CA PRO A 237 20.38 -2.61 48.50
C PRO A 237 20.78 -4.09 48.38
N TRP A 238 19.82 -4.99 48.13
CA TRP A 238 20.13 -6.41 47.98
C TRP A 238 20.91 -6.73 46.69
N VAL A 239 20.69 -5.98 45.58
CA VAL A 239 21.48 -6.10 44.34
C VAL A 239 22.93 -5.69 44.61
N LYS A 240 23.12 -4.59 45.35
CA LYS A 240 24.45 -4.08 45.70
C LYS A 240 25.22 -5.02 46.60
N LYS A 241 24.52 -5.73 47.53
CA LYS A 241 25.14 -6.77 48.37
C LYS A 241 25.72 -7.93 47.57
N ALA A 242 25.22 -8.18 46.39
CA ALA A 242 25.75 -9.17 45.44
C ALA A 242 26.90 -8.62 44.55
N ASN A 243 27.47 -7.45 44.93
CA ASN A 243 28.47 -6.74 44.09
C ASN A 243 27.98 -6.36 42.69
N ILE A 244 26.66 -6.24 42.48
CA ILE A 244 26.03 -5.83 41.25
C ILE A 244 25.49 -4.40 41.45
N GLN A 245 25.83 -3.47 40.57
CA GLN A 245 25.36 -2.09 40.68
C GLN A 245 23.87 -1.94 40.42
N LYS A 246 23.38 -2.61 39.34
CA LYS A 246 21.98 -2.65 38.94
C LYS A 246 21.71 -3.85 38.03
N VAL A 247 20.49 -4.36 38.09
CA VAL A 247 19.97 -5.36 37.14
C VAL A 247 18.77 -4.75 36.43
N ARG A 248 18.72 -4.85 35.12
CA ARG A 248 17.54 -4.43 34.33
C ARG A 248 16.93 -5.65 33.65
N LEU A 249 15.66 -5.87 33.90
CA LEU A 249 14.83 -6.81 33.15
C LEU A 249 13.97 -6.02 32.18
N TYR A 250 13.77 -6.56 30.99
CA TYR A 250 12.89 -5.97 30.01
C TYR A 250 12.14 -7.04 29.22
N LEU A 251 10.94 -6.71 28.82
CA LEU A 251 10.12 -7.44 27.85
C LEU A 251 9.92 -6.53 26.65
N SER A 252 10.24 -7.02 25.46
CA SER A 252 10.04 -6.26 24.23
C SER A 252 9.35 -7.08 23.17
N GLY A 253 8.60 -6.42 22.32
CA GLY A 253 7.96 -6.98 21.13
C GLY A 253 8.07 -6.00 19.98
N THR A 254 8.18 -6.53 18.77
CA THR A 254 8.21 -5.77 17.52
C THR A 254 7.08 -6.20 16.62
N ASP A 255 6.58 -5.25 15.81
CA ASP A 255 5.51 -5.49 14.83
C ASP A 255 4.25 -6.17 15.45
N LEU A 256 3.85 -5.70 16.64
CA LEU A 256 2.83 -6.36 17.47
C LEU A 256 1.43 -6.35 16.85
N PHE A 257 1.08 -5.27 16.14
CA PHE A 257 -0.15 -5.22 15.36
C PHE A 257 -0.03 -4.23 14.22
N THR A 258 -0.87 -4.43 13.21
CA THR A 258 -1.04 -3.56 12.04
C THR A 258 -2.53 -3.39 11.76
N ILE A 259 -2.95 -2.15 11.55
CA ILE A 259 -4.32 -1.76 11.18
C ILE A 259 -4.28 -1.06 9.83
#